data_92a10e346373b83aa752a7055f86ac2b
#
_entry.id   92a10e346373b83aa752a7055f86ac2b
#
_cell.length_a   1.000
_cell.length_b   1.000
_cell.length_c   1.000
_cell.angle_alpha   90.00
_cell.angle_beta   90.00
_cell.angle_gamma   90.00
#
_symmetry.space_group_name_H-M   'P 1'
#
loop_
_entity.id
_entity.type
_entity.pdbx_description
1 polymer ?
#
loop_
_entity_poly.entity_id
_entity_poly.type
_entity_poly.pdbx_seq_one_letter_code
_entity_poly.pdbx_strand_id
1 'polypeptide(L)'
;VSLRILSYNIFRGGVGRQTSISTVISACRPDIVVLQEAYRPLVVEELARLCGFRHWASSPGHSVAFLSNVEIARHAWRRVRWAKRAYLEMVTAADFRIYGVHLSAVHSNVTEQRRAYELRALLRSVERHQHGLHFVTGDFNTLAPGERLDMSRLPPTLRALAWVTGKSIRWVTIRMMLEAGYVDGYRKFHGDEGYTFPTWDPHVRLDYAFLPEPFKGNLKRCEVVMTLPALKEASDHFPLVSEIALR
;
A
#
# COMPACT_ATOMS: atom_id res chain seq x y z
N VAL A 1 7.36 -12.32 -18.90
CA VAL A 1 6.33 -12.62 -17.88
C VAL A 1 5.94 -11.30 -17.24
N SER A 2 4.62 -11.04 -17.14
CA SER A 2 4.06 -9.88 -16.44
C SER A 2 3.38 -10.36 -15.15
N LEU A 3 3.52 -9.58 -14.08
CA LEU A 3 2.82 -9.79 -12.81
C LEU A 3 1.82 -8.67 -12.56
N ARG A 4 0.61 -9.06 -12.18
CA ARG A 4 -0.45 -8.16 -11.75
C ARG A 4 -0.51 -8.15 -10.22
N ILE A 5 -0.16 -7.02 -9.63
CA ILE A 5 -0.07 -6.85 -8.18
C ILE A 5 -1.18 -5.91 -7.72
N LEU A 6 -1.94 -6.34 -6.72
CA LEU A 6 -2.98 -5.58 -6.05
C LEU A 6 -2.48 -5.13 -4.68
N SER A 7 -2.53 -3.83 -4.39
CA SER A 7 -2.43 -3.30 -3.04
C SER A 7 -3.82 -2.92 -2.54
N TYR A 8 -4.21 -3.41 -1.36
CA TYR A 8 -5.55 -3.17 -0.84
C TYR A 8 -5.59 -3.12 0.69
N ASN A 9 -5.90 -1.96 1.24
CA ASN A 9 -6.24 -1.83 2.65
C ASN A 9 -7.66 -2.39 2.87
N ILE A 10 -7.81 -3.42 3.72
CA ILE A 10 -9.07 -4.12 3.94
C ILE A 10 -9.85 -3.59 5.15
N PHE A 11 -9.44 -2.47 5.70
CA PHE A 11 -10.09 -1.79 6.83
C PHE A 11 -10.40 -2.69 8.03
N ARG A 12 -9.83 -2.36 9.20
CA ARG A 12 -10.11 -3.01 10.50
C ARG A 12 -10.09 -4.55 10.47
N GLY A 13 -9.13 -5.13 9.76
CA GLY A 13 -8.94 -6.57 9.68
C GLY A 13 -9.92 -7.32 8.79
N GLY A 14 -10.78 -6.62 8.03
CA GLY A 14 -11.72 -7.22 7.08
C GLY A 14 -12.84 -8.08 7.69
N VAL A 15 -13.02 -8.08 9.02
CA VAL A 15 -13.99 -8.94 9.71
C VAL A 15 -15.41 -8.64 9.27
N GLY A 16 -16.17 -9.68 8.92
CA GLY A 16 -17.57 -9.61 8.46
C GLY A 16 -17.73 -9.14 7.02
N ARG A 17 -16.62 -8.87 6.30
CA ARG A 17 -16.63 -8.34 4.92
C ARG A 17 -15.85 -9.21 3.93
N GLN A 18 -15.48 -10.43 4.33
CA GLN A 18 -14.66 -11.32 3.54
C GLN A 18 -15.24 -11.59 2.14
N THR A 19 -16.55 -11.77 2.03
CA THR A 19 -17.24 -11.96 0.75
C THR A 19 -17.10 -10.73 -0.16
N SER A 20 -17.36 -9.52 0.33
CA SER A 20 -17.22 -8.30 -0.46
C SER A 20 -15.76 -8.04 -0.84
N ILE A 21 -14.82 -8.25 0.09
CA ILE A 21 -13.37 -8.12 -0.17
C ILE A 21 -12.92 -9.13 -1.22
N SER A 22 -13.32 -10.41 -1.11
CA SER A 22 -12.95 -11.44 -2.09
C SER A 22 -13.55 -11.17 -3.48
N THR A 23 -14.76 -10.60 -3.54
CA THR A 23 -15.37 -10.16 -4.80
C THR A 23 -14.52 -9.09 -5.49
N VAL A 24 -14.06 -8.07 -4.74
CA VAL A 24 -13.19 -7.02 -5.26
C VAL A 24 -11.84 -7.60 -5.72
N ILE A 25 -11.20 -8.42 -4.90
CA ILE A 25 -9.91 -9.04 -5.24
C ILE A 25 -10.03 -9.88 -6.51
N SER A 26 -11.05 -10.75 -6.58
CA SER A 26 -11.28 -11.63 -7.74
C SER A 26 -11.56 -10.84 -9.03
N ALA A 27 -12.33 -9.76 -8.94
CA ALA A 27 -12.60 -8.89 -10.08
C ALA A 27 -11.33 -8.20 -10.60
N CYS A 28 -10.37 -7.88 -9.72
CA CYS A 28 -9.08 -7.32 -10.12
C CYS A 28 -8.13 -8.35 -10.76
N ARG A 29 -8.39 -9.66 -10.61
CA ARG A 29 -7.58 -10.77 -11.14
C ARG A 29 -6.07 -10.63 -10.89
N PRO A 30 -5.62 -10.43 -9.65
CA PRO A 30 -4.20 -10.28 -9.35
C PRO A 30 -3.48 -11.62 -9.28
N ASP A 31 -2.18 -11.62 -9.60
CA ASP A 31 -1.26 -12.72 -9.32
C ASP A 31 -0.80 -12.69 -7.86
N ILE A 32 -0.62 -11.47 -7.32
CA ILE A 32 -0.18 -11.21 -5.95
C ILE A 32 -1.03 -10.09 -5.35
N VAL A 33 -1.45 -10.26 -4.11
CA VAL A 33 -2.16 -9.24 -3.30
C VAL A 33 -1.31 -8.87 -2.11
N VAL A 34 -1.13 -7.57 -1.89
CA VAL A 34 -0.54 -6.99 -0.68
C VAL A 34 -1.67 -6.33 0.11
N LEU A 35 -2.04 -6.93 1.22
CA LEU A 35 -3.13 -6.47 2.08
C LEU A 35 -2.60 -5.57 3.20
N GLN A 36 -3.28 -4.47 3.48
CA GLN A 36 -3.05 -3.64 4.66
C GLN A 36 -4.23 -3.75 5.62
N GLU A 37 -4.00 -3.42 6.90
CA GLU A 37 -4.89 -3.69 8.03
C GLU A 37 -5.22 -5.18 8.23
N ALA A 38 -4.43 -6.07 7.68
CA ALA A 38 -4.66 -7.51 7.63
C ALA A 38 -4.10 -8.23 8.89
N TYR A 39 -4.38 -7.71 10.06
CA TYR A 39 -3.88 -8.22 11.35
C TYR A 39 -4.68 -9.40 11.94
N ARG A 40 -5.63 -9.95 11.18
CA ARG A 40 -6.46 -11.11 11.53
C ARG A 40 -6.11 -12.30 10.64
N PRO A 41 -5.24 -13.23 11.07
CA PRO A 41 -4.81 -14.36 10.23
C PRO A 41 -5.95 -15.20 9.66
N LEU A 42 -6.99 -15.50 10.45
CA LEU A 42 -8.16 -16.27 10.00
C LEU A 42 -8.93 -15.58 8.87
N VAL A 43 -9.00 -14.24 8.86
CA VAL A 43 -9.62 -13.50 7.75
C VAL A 43 -8.76 -13.60 6.49
N VAL A 44 -7.43 -13.49 6.62
CA VAL A 44 -6.51 -13.61 5.47
C VAL A 44 -6.55 -15.02 4.87
N GLU A 45 -6.59 -16.06 5.72
CA GLU A 45 -6.77 -17.43 5.30
C GLU A 45 -8.08 -17.64 4.54
N GLU A 46 -9.18 -17.13 5.06
CA GLU A 46 -10.47 -17.19 4.41
C GLU A 46 -10.49 -16.47 3.06
N LEU A 47 -9.88 -15.28 2.97
CA LEU A 47 -9.72 -14.56 1.71
C LEU A 47 -8.88 -15.37 0.69
N ALA A 48 -7.79 -16.00 1.13
CA ALA A 48 -6.99 -16.88 0.27
C ALA A 48 -7.85 -18.01 -0.29
N ARG A 49 -8.64 -18.68 0.56
CA ARG A 49 -9.56 -19.75 0.16
C ARG A 49 -10.65 -19.27 -0.80
N LEU A 50 -11.32 -18.15 -0.49
CA LEU A 50 -12.41 -17.61 -1.31
C LEU A 50 -11.92 -17.17 -2.70
N CYS A 51 -10.71 -16.62 -2.79
CA CYS A 51 -10.11 -16.14 -4.05
C CYS A 51 -9.28 -17.23 -4.77
N GLY A 52 -9.08 -18.41 -4.15
CA GLY A 52 -8.31 -19.50 -4.75
C GLY A 52 -6.79 -19.30 -4.78
N PHE A 53 -6.23 -18.49 -3.86
CA PHE A 53 -4.78 -18.29 -3.77
C PHE A 53 -4.09 -19.49 -3.12
N ARG A 54 -2.96 -19.90 -3.70
CA ARG A 54 -2.18 -21.08 -3.25
C ARG A 54 -1.22 -20.76 -2.11
N HIS A 55 -0.70 -19.55 -2.09
CA HIS A 55 0.28 -19.08 -1.10
C HIS A 55 -0.29 -17.87 -0.37
N TRP A 56 -0.14 -17.84 0.91
CA TRP A 56 -0.52 -16.68 1.72
C TRP A 56 0.25 -16.67 3.03
N ALA A 57 0.42 -15.49 3.61
CA ALA A 57 0.89 -15.37 4.97
C ALA A 57 0.35 -14.11 5.64
N SER A 58 0.05 -14.26 6.91
CA SER A 58 -0.29 -13.20 7.85
C SER A 58 0.36 -13.50 9.20
N SER A 59 0.67 -12.47 9.96
CA SER A 59 1.28 -12.65 11.29
C SER A 59 0.53 -11.82 12.32
N PRO A 60 0.17 -12.39 13.47
CA PRO A 60 -0.50 -11.65 14.55
C PRO A 60 0.28 -10.37 14.93
N GLY A 61 -0.44 -9.26 15.08
CA GLY A 61 0.17 -7.97 15.40
C GLY A 61 0.86 -7.24 14.24
N HIS A 62 0.95 -7.84 13.05
CA HIS A 62 1.41 -7.19 11.84
C HIS A 62 0.21 -6.78 10.97
N SER A 63 0.25 -5.57 10.41
CA SER A 63 -0.86 -5.03 9.63
C SER A 63 -0.77 -5.32 8.15
N VAL A 64 0.32 -5.91 7.67
CA VAL A 64 0.52 -6.26 6.27
C VAL A 64 0.55 -7.78 6.12
N ALA A 65 -0.19 -8.28 5.13
CA ALA A 65 -0.24 -9.69 4.74
C ALA A 65 -0.20 -9.81 3.21
N PHE A 66 -0.07 -11.04 2.69
CA PHE A 66 -0.15 -11.28 1.26
C PHE A 66 -0.97 -12.52 0.91
N LEU A 67 -1.49 -12.52 -0.32
CA LEU A 67 -2.02 -13.68 -1.03
C LEU A 67 -1.29 -13.78 -2.37
N SER A 68 -1.00 -14.98 -2.85
CA SER A 68 -0.26 -15.16 -4.11
C SER A 68 -0.60 -16.46 -4.83
N ASN A 69 -0.73 -16.40 -6.14
CA ASN A 69 -0.72 -17.54 -7.05
C ASN A 69 0.69 -17.86 -7.58
N VAL A 70 1.62 -16.91 -7.42
CA VAL A 70 3.04 -17.09 -7.72
C VAL A 70 3.76 -17.63 -6.49
N GLU A 71 4.68 -18.55 -6.69
CA GLU A 71 5.48 -19.10 -5.60
C GLU A 71 6.31 -18.02 -4.92
N ILE A 72 6.16 -17.89 -3.60
CA ILE A 72 6.93 -17.00 -2.75
C ILE A 72 8.03 -17.82 -2.07
N ALA A 73 9.26 -17.70 -2.57
CA ALA A 73 10.41 -18.44 -2.08
C ALA A 73 10.76 -18.08 -0.63
N ARG A 74 10.54 -16.83 -0.24
CA ARG A 74 10.73 -16.35 1.14
C ARG A 74 9.93 -15.08 1.40
N HIS A 75 9.54 -14.91 2.65
CA HIS A 75 8.94 -13.67 3.14
C HIS A 75 9.35 -13.40 4.59
N ALA A 76 9.31 -12.13 4.99
CA ALA A 76 9.60 -11.73 6.36
C ALA A 76 8.95 -10.39 6.69
N TRP A 77 8.45 -10.27 7.92
CA TRP A 77 8.08 -8.97 8.49
C TRP A 77 9.32 -8.34 9.11
N ARG A 78 9.78 -7.25 8.53
CA ARG A 78 10.96 -6.51 8.97
C ARG A 78 10.53 -5.38 9.90
N ARG A 79 10.80 -5.53 11.17
CA ARG A 79 10.54 -4.49 12.17
C ARG A 79 11.73 -3.58 12.30
N VAL A 80 11.48 -2.29 12.14
CA VAL A 80 12.49 -1.27 12.42
C VAL A 80 12.53 -0.99 13.92
N ARG A 81 13.73 -0.90 14.48
CA ARG A 81 13.91 -0.52 15.89
C ARG A 81 13.22 0.82 16.14
N TRP A 82 12.38 0.89 17.18
CA TRP A 82 11.55 2.05 17.54
C TRP A 82 10.41 2.41 16.57
N ALA A 83 10.22 1.71 15.45
CA ALA A 83 9.05 1.88 14.62
C ALA A 83 7.86 1.09 15.16
N LYS A 84 6.67 1.69 15.05
CA LYS A 84 5.43 1.03 15.45
C LYS A 84 5.03 -0.05 14.43
N ARG A 85 5.35 0.16 13.16
CA ARG A 85 4.96 -0.68 12.04
C ARG A 85 6.15 -1.47 11.49
N ALA A 86 5.86 -2.71 11.09
CA ALA A 86 6.77 -3.52 10.28
C ALA A 86 6.34 -3.41 8.81
N TYR A 87 7.30 -3.49 7.89
CA TYR A 87 7.01 -3.75 6.48
C TYR A 87 7.15 -5.24 6.17
N LEU A 88 6.45 -5.70 5.15
CA LEU A 88 6.55 -7.06 4.64
C LEU A 88 7.51 -7.10 3.46
N GLU A 89 8.53 -7.94 3.52
CA GLU A 89 9.39 -8.29 2.39
C GLU A 89 8.96 -9.64 1.84
N MET A 90 8.75 -9.72 0.54
CA MET A 90 8.44 -10.96 -0.20
C MET A 90 9.43 -11.11 -1.35
N VAL A 91 9.87 -12.33 -1.61
CA VAL A 91 10.72 -12.67 -2.76
C VAL A 91 10.08 -13.84 -3.48
N THR A 92 9.72 -13.64 -4.74
CA THR A 92 9.18 -14.73 -5.59
C THR A 92 10.27 -15.72 -5.96
N ALA A 93 9.89 -16.90 -6.43
CA ALA A 93 10.85 -17.91 -6.95
C ALA A 93 11.69 -17.37 -8.13
N ALA A 94 11.20 -16.33 -8.86
CA ALA A 94 11.94 -15.65 -9.91
C ALA A 94 12.85 -14.51 -9.39
N ASP A 95 13.12 -14.46 -8.10
CA ASP A 95 13.91 -13.41 -7.39
C ASP A 95 13.36 -11.98 -7.54
N PHE A 96 12.09 -11.82 -7.89
CA PHE A 96 11.44 -10.51 -7.87
C PHE A 96 11.01 -10.16 -6.45
N ARG A 97 11.42 -8.99 -6.00
CA ARG A 97 11.23 -8.56 -4.61
C ARG A 97 10.12 -7.52 -4.49
N ILE A 98 9.23 -7.74 -3.53
CA ILE A 98 8.09 -6.86 -3.25
C ILE A 98 8.13 -6.46 -1.78
N TYR A 99 7.99 -5.17 -1.52
CA TYR A 99 7.87 -4.60 -0.18
C TYR A 99 6.45 -4.07 0.03
N GLY A 100 5.72 -4.70 0.93
CA GLY A 100 4.41 -4.26 1.37
C GLY A 100 4.52 -3.34 2.58
N VAL A 101 3.90 -2.17 2.51
CA VAL A 101 3.95 -1.17 3.59
C VAL A 101 2.55 -0.81 4.09
N HIS A 102 2.47 -0.46 5.37
CA HIS A 102 1.35 0.25 5.97
C HIS A 102 1.92 1.18 7.04
N LEU A 103 2.16 2.43 6.66
CA LEU A 103 2.79 3.41 7.52
C LEU A 103 1.81 3.95 8.58
N SER A 104 2.34 4.65 9.58
CA SER A 104 1.55 5.17 10.69
C SER A 104 0.43 6.09 10.21
N ALA A 105 -0.82 5.76 10.57
CA ALA A 105 -2.01 6.55 10.29
C ALA A 105 -2.05 7.86 11.11
N VAL A 106 -3.05 8.69 10.84
CA VAL A 106 -3.30 10.03 11.41
C VAL A 106 -2.52 11.15 10.69
N HIS A 107 -3.25 12.19 10.29
CA HIS A 107 -2.69 13.33 9.56
C HIS A 107 -2.24 14.42 10.56
N SER A 108 -0.97 14.37 10.94
CA SER A 108 -0.32 15.39 11.77
C SER A 108 1.18 15.47 11.48
N ASN A 109 1.82 16.57 11.85
CA ASN A 109 3.28 16.71 11.67
C ASN A 109 4.07 15.66 12.48
N VAL A 110 3.59 15.26 13.66
CA VAL A 110 4.23 14.23 14.49
C VAL A 110 4.20 12.87 13.82
N THR A 111 3.05 12.49 13.25
CA THR A 111 2.92 11.22 12.53
C THR A 111 3.62 11.23 11.18
N GLU A 112 3.73 12.39 10.51
CA GLU A 112 4.53 12.53 9.30
C GLU A 112 6.02 12.28 9.58
N GLN A 113 6.57 12.81 10.68
CA GLN A 113 7.94 12.51 11.12
C GLN A 113 8.13 11.02 11.42
N ARG A 114 7.13 10.38 12.03
CA ARG A 114 7.16 8.92 12.28
C ARG A 114 7.16 8.14 10.97
N ARG A 115 6.28 8.46 10.00
CA ARG A 115 6.27 7.85 8.68
C ARG A 115 7.61 8.00 7.96
N ALA A 116 8.18 9.20 8.01
CA ALA A 116 9.50 9.47 7.45
C ALA A 116 10.60 8.61 8.10
N TYR A 117 10.52 8.37 9.41
CA TYR A 117 11.44 7.47 10.10
C TYR A 117 11.25 6.01 9.67
N GLU A 118 10.00 5.53 9.62
CA GLU A 118 9.64 4.19 9.16
C GLU A 118 10.13 3.96 7.72
N LEU A 119 9.93 4.93 6.84
CA LEU A 119 10.35 4.86 5.43
C LEU A 119 11.88 4.90 5.27
N ARG A 120 12.61 5.77 6.01
CA ARG A 120 14.08 5.78 5.97
C ARG A 120 14.68 4.42 6.28
N ALA A 121 14.08 3.70 7.19
CA ALA A 121 14.57 2.40 7.58
C ALA A 121 14.27 1.34 6.53
N LEU A 122 13.10 1.41 5.86
CA LEU A 122 12.83 0.59 4.68
C LEU A 122 13.87 0.87 3.59
N LEU A 123 14.06 2.14 3.21
CA LEU A 123 15.01 2.52 2.15
C LEU A 123 16.43 2.04 2.45
N ARG A 124 16.93 2.21 3.67
CA ARG A 124 18.25 1.69 4.08
C ARG A 124 18.33 0.16 4.00
N SER A 125 17.24 -0.55 4.26
CA SER A 125 17.21 -2.00 4.11
C SER A 125 17.24 -2.40 2.64
N VAL A 126 16.50 -1.69 1.80
CA VAL A 126 16.49 -1.90 0.35
C VAL A 126 17.88 -1.65 -0.25
N GLU A 127 18.52 -0.53 0.05
CA GLU A 127 19.87 -0.17 -0.42
C GLU A 127 20.92 -1.26 -0.15
N ARG A 128 20.83 -1.94 1.00
CA ARG A 128 21.80 -2.99 1.37
C ARG A 128 21.60 -4.31 0.64
N HIS A 129 20.40 -4.60 0.16
CA HIS A 129 20.03 -5.93 -0.28
C HIS A 129 19.49 -5.98 -1.71
N GLN A 130 19.28 -4.82 -2.34
CA GLN A 130 18.56 -4.76 -3.60
C GLN A 130 19.13 -3.68 -4.54
N HIS A 131 19.67 -4.12 -5.67
CA HIS A 131 20.19 -3.23 -6.73
C HIS A 131 19.44 -3.40 -8.07
N GLY A 132 18.45 -4.30 -8.12
CA GLY A 132 17.68 -4.62 -9.31
C GLY A 132 16.22 -4.15 -9.25
N LEU A 133 15.43 -4.65 -10.18
CA LEU A 133 14.00 -4.44 -10.22
C LEU A 133 13.34 -4.95 -8.93
N HIS A 134 12.66 -4.06 -8.23
CA HIS A 134 11.84 -4.37 -7.08
C HIS A 134 10.65 -3.42 -7.01
N PHE A 135 9.68 -3.74 -6.18
CA PHE A 135 8.43 -3.03 -6.08
C PHE A 135 8.07 -2.69 -4.64
N VAL A 136 7.67 -1.46 -4.38
CA VAL A 136 7.19 -1.02 -3.06
C VAL A 136 5.76 -0.56 -3.21
N THR A 137 4.84 -1.12 -2.44
CA THR A 137 3.41 -0.76 -2.52
C THR A 137 2.72 -0.87 -1.17
N GLY A 138 1.65 -0.12 -1.01
CA GLY A 138 0.83 -0.17 0.20
C GLY A 138 0.21 1.17 0.55
N ASP A 139 -0.32 1.23 1.76
CA ASP A 139 -0.86 2.43 2.37
C ASP A 139 0.24 3.21 3.08
N PHE A 140 0.59 4.35 2.51
CA PHE A 140 1.61 5.26 3.06
C PHE A 140 1.01 6.27 4.04
N ASN A 141 -0.32 6.39 4.11
CA ASN A 141 -1.03 7.30 5.00
C ASN A 141 -0.57 8.77 4.91
N THR A 142 -0.11 9.21 3.75
CA THR A 142 0.45 10.55 3.51
C THR A 142 0.19 11.00 2.08
N LEU A 143 0.37 12.28 1.81
CA LEU A 143 0.14 12.87 0.49
C LEU A 143 1.45 13.11 -0.27
N ALA A 144 1.37 13.03 -1.59
CA ALA A 144 2.48 13.38 -2.48
C ALA A 144 2.68 14.90 -2.58
N PRO A 145 3.87 15.36 -2.98
CA PRO A 145 4.11 16.78 -3.27
C PRO A 145 3.11 17.32 -4.28
N GLY A 146 2.50 18.48 -3.97
CA GLY A 146 1.47 19.10 -4.80
C GLY A 146 0.04 18.66 -4.51
N GLU A 147 -0.17 17.56 -3.83
CA GLU A 147 -1.50 17.13 -3.37
C GLU A 147 -1.93 17.93 -2.14
N ARG A 148 -3.23 18.17 -2.02
CA ARG A 148 -3.80 18.98 -0.94
C ARG A 148 -4.82 18.16 -0.14
N LEU A 149 -4.74 18.31 1.18
CA LEU A 149 -5.77 17.83 2.08
C LEU A 149 -6.82 18.91 2.27
N ASP A 150 -8.06 18.63 1.89
CA ASP A 150 -9.18 19.50 2.23
C ASP A 150 -9.52 19.31 3.72
N MET A 151 -9.07 20.27 4.52
CA MET A 151 -9.29 20.24 5.96
C MET A 151 -10.77 20.28 6.37
N SER A 152 -11.65 20.80 5.49
CA SER A 152 -13.10 20.89 5.78
C SER A 152 -13.77 19.49 5.80
N ARG A 153 -13.20 18.55 5.05
CA ARG A 153 -13.68 17.15 4.97
C ARG A 153 -13.19 16.25 6.11
N LEU A 154 -12.22 16.72 6.90
CA LEU A 154 -11.74 15.97 8.06
C LEU A 154 -12.75 15.97 9.20
N PRO A 155 -12.88 14.88 9.96
CA PRO A 155 -13.59 14.85 11.22
C PRO A 155 -13.13 15.97 12.17
N PRO A 156 -14.02 16.55 12.99
CA PRO A 156 -13.69 17.69 13.87
C PRO A 156 -12.47 17.44 14.78
N THR A 157 -12.33 16.21 15.28
CA THR A 157 -11.21 15.79 16.12
C THR A 157 -9.87 15.83 15.38
N LEU A 158 -9.84 15.41 14.11
CA LEU A 158 -8.64 15.45 13.26
C LEU A 158 -8.33 16.88 12.82
N ARG A 159 -9.36 17.71 12.56
CA ARG A 159 -9.17 19.15 12.29
C ARG A 159 -8.52 19.86 13.48
N ALA A 160 -9.03 19.60 14.69
CA ALA A 160 -8.45 20.18 15.90
C ALA A 160 -6.99 19.73 16.09
N LEU A 161 -6.69 18.46 15.89
CA LEU A 161 -5.33 17.93 15.98
C LEU A 161 -4.40 18.57 14.94
N ALA A 162 -4.83 18.69 13.69
CA ALA A 162 -4.06 19.33 12.64
C ALA A 162 -3.82 20.82 12.94
N TRP A 163 -4.82 21.52 13.49
CA TRP A 163 -4.71 22.93 13.90
C TRP A 163 -3.69 23.12 15.03
N VAL A 164 -3.75 22.28 16.08
CA VAL A 164 -2.81 22.31 17.23
C VAL A 164 -1.39 21.95 16.82
N THR A 165 -1.21 21.06 15.85
CA THR A 165 0.10 20.59 15.39
C THR A 165 0.70 21.44 14.26
N GLY A 166 0.16 22.64 13.98
CA GLY A 166 0.81 23.64 13.14
C GLY A 166 0.08 24.04 11.85
N LYS A 167 -1.25 23.95 11.81
CA LYS A 167 -2.14 24.40 10.70
C LYS A 167 -1.87 23.81 9.31
N SER A 168 -0.62 23.47 8.99
CA SER A 168 -0.23 22.81 7.74
C SER A 168 0.66 21.59 8.02
N ILE A 169 0.36 20.48 7.35
CA ILE A 169 1.18 19.27 7.45
C ILE A 169 2.28 19.38 6.38
N ARG A 170 3.52 19.19 6.79
CA ARG A 170 4.68 19.14 5.87
C ARG A 170 4.84 17.73 5.36
N TRP A 171 4.24 17.44 4.21
CA TRP A 171 4.32 16.13 3.57
C TRP A 171 5.75 15.87 3.07
N VAL A 172 6.47 14.98 3.74
CA VAL A 172 7.89 14.67 3.43
C VAL A 172 8.07 13.23 2.99
N THR A 173 7.17 12.32 3.39
CA THR A 173 7.36 10.88 3.21
C THR A 173 7.41 10.50 1.73
N ILE A 174 6.45 10.92 0.91
CA ILE A 174 6.47 10.61 -0.53
C ILE A 174 7.61 11.33 -1.24
N ARG A 175 7.92 12.56 -0.83
CA ARG A 175 9.09 13.27 -1.37
C ARG A 175 10.37 12.46 -1.18
N MET A 176 10.56 11.83 -0.01
CA MET A 176 11.72 10.96 0.25
C MET A 176 11.78 9.77 -0.69
N MET A 177 10.65 9.17 -1.08
CA MET A 177 10.64 8.10 -2.10
C MET A 177 11.15 8.64 -3.45
N LEU A 178 10.63 9.79 -3.87
CA LEU A 178 11.03 10.42 -5.14
C LEU A 178 12.52 10.83 -5.13
N GLU A 179 13.00 11.43 -4.04
CA GLU A 179 14.42 11.80 -3.86
C GLU A 179 15.35 10.59 -3.79
N ALA A 180 14.85 9.44 -3.32
CA ALA A 180 15.57 8.16 -3.35
C ALA A 180 15.57 7.48 -4.73
N GLY A 181 15.10 8.14 -5.78
CA GLY A 181 15.11 7.65 -7.15
C GLY A 181 13.99 6.66 -7.49
N TYR A 182 12.85 6.74 -6.80
CA TYR A 182 11.65 5.98 -7.15
C TYR A 182 10.68 6.79 -7.98
N VAL A 183 9.96 6.11 -8.87
CA VAL A 183 8.85 6.66 -9.65
C VAL A 183 7.54 6.31 -8.99
N ASP A 184 6.66 7.28 -8.82
CA ASP A 184 5.25 7.08 -8.47
C ASP A 184 4.53 6.44 -9.66
N GLY A 185 4.12 5.19 -9.46
CA GLY A 185 3.53 4.37 -10.53
C GLY A 185 2.22 4.93 -11.07
N TYR A 186 1.37 5.50 -10.19
CA TYR A 186 0.13 6.11 -10.66
C TYR A 186 0.41 7.37 -11.48
N ARG A 187 1.27 8.25 -11.00
CA ARG A 187 1.62 9.51 -11.68
C ARG A 187 2.35 9.30 -13.01
N LYS A 188 2.94 8.13 -13.23
CA LYS A 188 3.54 7.79 -14.53
C LYS A 188 2.49 7.73 -15.66
N PHE A 189 1.24 7.35 -15.36
CA PHE A 189 0.19 7.14 -16.35
C PHE A 189 -0.94 8.15 -16.27
N HIS A 190 -1.15 8.81 -15.13
CA HIS A 190 -2.32 9.64 -14.85
C HIS A 190 -1.93 11.02 -14.34
N GLY A 191 -2.60 12.02 -14.84
CA GLY A 191 -2.46 13.42 -14.42
C GLY A 191 -3.53 13.89 -13.42
N ASP A 192 -4.58 13.05 -13.20
CA ASP A 192 -5.66 13.33 -12.26
C ASP A 192 -5.26 13.02 -10.80
N GLU A 193 -6.17 13.26 -9.85
CA GLU A 193 -5.89 13.12 -8.41
C GLU A 193 -5.63 11.68 -7.98
N GLY A 194 -6.29 10.70 -8.59
CA GLY A 194 -6.15 9.27 -8.28
C GLY A 194 -6.48 8.92 -6.83
N TYR A 195 -7.55 9.47 -6.31
CA TYR A 195 -7.96 9.28 -4.92
C TYR A 195 -8.19 7.81 -4.57
N THR A 196 -7.62 7.38 -3.46
CA THR A 196 -7.79 6.01 -2.95
C THR A 196 -8.63 5.96 -1.67
N PHE A 197 -8.96 7.10 -1.06
CA PHE A 197 -9.65 7.17 0.23
C PHE A 197 -10.48 8.47 0.35
N PRO A 198 -11.62 8.45 1.09
CA PRO A 198 -12.39 7.26 1.43
C PRO A 198 -13.36 6.87 0.29
N THR A 199 -13.81 5.61 0.24
CA THR A 199 -14.67 5.10 -0.84
C THR A 199 -16.03 5.80 -0.98
N TRP A 200 -16.54 6.41 0.09
CA TRP A 200 -17.84 7.14 0.08
C TRP A 200 -17.71 8.62 -0.32
N ASP A 201 -16.54 9.21 -0.22
CA ASP A 201 -16.23 10.61 -0.60
C ASP A 201 -14.76 10.74 -0.98
N PRO A 202 -14.33 10.25 -2.15
CA PRO A 202 -12.92 10.19 -2.54
C PRO A 202 -12.31 11.58 -2.64
N HIS A 203 -11.27 11.87 -1.85
CA HIS A 203 -10.60 13.18 -1.86
C HIS A 203 -9.13 13.16 -1.44
N VAL A 204 -8.57 11.97 -1.12
CA VAL A 204 -7.13 11.82 -0.84
C VAL A 204 -6.57 10.56 -1.46
N ARG A 205 -5.31 10.59 -1.83
CA ARG A 205 -4.53 9.44 -2.30
C ARG A 205 -3.55 9.04 -1.19
N LEU A 206 -3.74 7.87 -0.61
CA LEU A 206 -2.94 7.34 0.48
C LEU A 206 -2.17 6.07 0.10
N ASP A 207 -2.64 5.40 -0.96
CA ASP A 207 -2.06 4.16 -1.46
C ASP A 207 -1.17 4.43 -2.67
N TYR A 208 0.01 3.85 -2.66
CA TYR A 208 1.06 4.11 -3.66
C TYR A 208 1.71 2.83 -4.14
N ALA A 209 2.29 2.94 -5.33
CA ALA A 209 3.08 1.93 -6.00
C ALA A 209 4.36 2.57 -6.55
N PHE A 210 5.52 2.05 -6.16
CA PHE A 210 6.80 2.62 -6.53
C PHE A 210 7.73 1.58 -7.15
N LEU A 211 8.45 2.01 -8.20
CA LEU A 211 9.59 1.28 -8.77
C LEU A 211 10.82 2.20 -8.82
N PRO A 212 12.05 1.65 -8.77
CA PRO A 212 13.23 2.46 -9.03
C PRO A 212 13.20 3.04 -10.44
N GLU A 213 13.64 4.29 -10.59
CA GLU A 213 13.64 5.05 -11.86
C GLU A 213 14.27 4.29 -13.05
N PRO A 214 15.40 3.55 -12.90
CA PRO A 214 15.95 2.78 -14.01
C PRO A 214 14.99 1.70 -14.56
N PHE A 215 14.06 1.25 -13.75
CA PHE A 215 13.09 0.19 -14.08
C PHE A 215 11.68 0.72 -14.36
N LYS A 216 11.48 2.03 -14.51
CA LYS A 216 10.16 2.60 -14.80
C LYS A 216 9.49 2.03 -16.05
N GLY A 217 10.29 1.58 -17.03
CA GLY A 217 9.80 0.93 -18.25
C GLY A 217 9.16 -0.43 -18.00
N ASN A 218 9.46 -1.10 -16.88
CA ASN A 218 8.86 -2.37 -16.48
C ASN A 218 7.41 -2.21 -15.98
N LEU A 219 7.03 -1.06 -15.44
CA LEU A 219 5.65 -0.77 -15.06
C LEU A 219 4.81 -0.49 -16.32
N LYS A 220 3.84 -1.35 -16.59
CA LYS A 220 2.97 -1.29 -17.79
C LYS A 220 1.61 -0.66 -17.49
N ARG A 221 1.16 -0.75 -16.24
CA ARG A 221 -0.11 -0.20 -15.78
C ARG A 221 -0.05 0.09 -14.28
N CYS A 222 -0.72 1.15 -13.85
CA CYS A 222 -0.99 1.42 -12.44
C CYS A 222 -2.30 2.19 -12.34
N GLU A 223 -3.32 1.62 -11.70
CA GLU A 223 -4.67 2.17 -11.70
C GLU A 223 -5.34 2.01 -10.33
N VAL A 224 -6.12 3.01 -9.94
CA VAL A 224 -7.08 2.92 -8.84
C VAL A 224 -8.39 2.34 -9.37
N VAL A 225 -8.88 1.26 -8.78
CA VAL A 225 -10.12 0.60 -9.21
C VAL A 225 -11.29 1.17 -8.44
N MET A 226 -12.13 2.00 -9.10
CA MET A 226 -13.22 2.74 -8.48
C MET A 226 -14.63 2.28 -8.91
N THR A 227 -14.74 1.33 -9.85
CA THR A 227 -16.00 1.05 -10.54
C THR A 227 -16.66 -0.29 -10.20
N LEU A 228 -16.11 -1.04 -9.23
CA LEU A 228 -16.68 -2.32 -8.83
C LEU A 228 -17.83 -2.14 -7.82
N PRO A 229 -18.93 -2.90 -7.94
CA PRO A 229 -20.11 -2.73 -7.06
C PRO A 229 -19.82 -2.93 -5.56
N ALA A 230 -18.99 -3.92 -5.20
CA ALA A 230 -18.71 -4.31 -3.82
C ALA A 230 -17.73 -3.39 -3.07
N LEU A 231 -17.17 -2.36 -3.70
CA LEU A 231 -16.09 -1.54 -3.11
C LEU A 231 -16.49 -0.87 -1.79
N LYS A 232 -17.66 -0.23 -1.75
CA LYS A 232 -18.14 0.50 -0.55
C LYS A 232 -18.42 -0.41 0.64
N GLU A 233 -18.80 -1.66 0.38
CA GLU A 233 -19.05 -2.67 1.42
C GLU A 233 -17.77 -3.40 1.82
N ALA A 234 -16.77 -3.43 0.94
CA ALA A 234 -15.53 -4.14 1.16
C ALA A 234 -14.53 -3.35 2.02
N SER A 235 -14.32 -2.06 1.74
CA SER A 235 -13.34 -1.24 2.46
C SER A 235 -13.64 0.25 2.33
N ASP A 236 -13.00 1.05 3.17
CA ASP A 236 -12.91 2.50 3.05
C ASP A 236 -11.81 2.96 2.07
N HIS A 237 -10.96 2.04 1.59
CA HIS A 237 -9.99 2.31 0.53
C HIS A 237 -10.39 1.70 -0.81
N PHE A 238 -10.00 2.35 -1.91
CA PHE A 238 -10.00 1.74 -3.23
C PHE A 238 -8.72 0.94 -3.48
N PRO A 239 -8.81 -0.21 -4.16
CA PRO A 239 -7.63 -1.00 -4.48
C PRO A 239 -6.78 -0.35 -5.56
N LEU A 240 -5.46 -0.49 -5.45
CA LEU A 240 -4.47 -0.04 -6.43
C LEU A 240 -3.88 -1.26 -7.14
N VAL A 241 -4.08 -1.33 -8.46
CA VAL A 241 -3.58 -2.43 -9.32
C VAL A 241 -2.39 -1.95 -10.12
N SER A 242 -1.32 -2.74 -10.14
CA SER A 242 -0.12 -2.50 -10.95
C SER A 242 0.24 -3.71 -11.79
N GLU A 243 0.66 -3.50 -13.04
CA GLU A 243 1.19 -4.55 -13.92
C GLU A 243 2.66 -4.31 -14.19
N ILE A 244 3.50 -5.30 -13.87
CA ILE A 244 4.95 -5.20 -13.93
C ILE A 244 5.50 -6.29 -14.85
N ALA A 245 6.21 -5.89 -15.91
CA ALA A 245 6.97 -6.82 -16.73
C ALA A 245 8.29 -7.15 -16.03
N LEU A 246 8.57 -8.43 -15.81
CA LEU A 246 9.82 -8.88 -15.18
C LEU A 246 10.99 -8.98 -16.17
N ARG A 247 10.68 -9.00 -17.45
CA ARG A 247 11.63 -8.97 -18.58
C ARG A 247 10.94 -8.45 -19.81
#